data_541a43c9cba8f5d027082a9fd3acc39e
#
_entry.id   541a43c9cba8f5d027082a9fd3acc39e
#
_cell.length_a   1.000
_cell.length_b   1.000
_cell.length_c   1.000
_cell.angle_alpha   90.00
_cell.angle_beta   90.00
_cell.angle_gamma   90.00
#
_symmetry.space_group_name_H-M   'P 1'
#
loop_
_entity.id
_entity.type
_entity.pdbx_description
1 polymer ?
#
loop_
_entity_poly.entity_id
_entity_poly.type
_entity_poly.pdbx_seq_one_letter_code
_entity_poly.pdbx_strand_id
1 'polypeptide(L)'
;MTSKLPRVFPEIAEQHSAEANAGYHHPALPRSGRLRLLMLMLISQLPFSAAMAENWPCWRGPRGDGTSVETDVPTVWDGKTGENIVWKSKLRGTGHASPVIWNDRIFLSGCDEATGERILTCLDQANGEMLWQRMVAKSKLETKHQLNSYASGTPATDGKTVYVSFLTVDGHEIPAPNVGSERNVTPGQILVAAFDFNGDELWHVTIGDFISAHGFCSSPVIFENLLIVNGDHDGDSYVVALDRSNGKTVWKTPREHKIRSYCTPIIRDIAGRTQMVMSGSKQVVSLDPRTGQEVWKIEGPTEQFVSSMVADEQGFYLTAGYPTHHVMAISPDGSGDVTTSHVRWQSDEAKCYVPSPVLTGPYLFVADDRGTVNCFETATGKRLWQDRLGKHYSASLLTANGLVYFTADDGITSVVKPGDKLNVVSRNELGEYTWSSPAIANGRIYIRGEQHLFAIGKP
;
A
#
# COMPACT_ATOMS: atom_id res chain seq x y z
N MET A 1 15.85 22.47 -59.21
CA MET A 1 17.31 22.41 -59.26
C MET A 1 17.70 21.32 -58.26
N THR A 2 17.72 20.15 -58.63
CA THR A 2 18.63 19.07 -59.06
C THR A 2 20.06 19.14 -58.47
N SER A 3 20.43 18.13 -57.65
CA SER A 3 21.57 17.21 -57.76
C SER A 3 21.70 16.40 -56.46
N LYS A 4 21.40 15.12 -56.47
CA LYS A 4 22.13 13.90 -56.83
C LYS A 4 23.31 13.56 -55.89
N LEU A 5 23.15 12.39 -55.26
CA LEU A 5 24.05 11.47 -54.54
C LEU A 5 25.40 11.19 -55.27
N PRO A 6 26.42 10.54 -54.62
CA PRO A 6 26.50 9.09 -54.81
C PRO A 6 26.80 8.21 -53.57
N ARG A 7 26.38 6.93 -53.72
CA ARG A 7 26.79 5.75 -52.97
C ARG A 7 28.19 5.30 -53.39
N VAL A 8 28.93 4.68 -52.48
CA VAL A 8 29.96 3.67 -52.81
C VAL A 8 30.03 2.61 -51.72
N PHE A 9 29.75 1.35 -52.11
CA PHE A 9 30.23 0.12 -51.50
C PHE A 9 31.56 -0.27 -52.13
N PRO A 10 32.40 -1.13 -51.51
CA PRO A 10 32.82 -2.34 -52.23
C PRO A 10 32.64 -3.66 -51.44
N GLU A 11 32.51 -4.65 -52.29
CA GLU A 11 32.36 -6.09 -52.12
C GLU A 11 33.71 -6.84 -51.91
N ILE A 12 33.60 -8.00 -51.22
CA ILE A 12 34.11 -9.35 -51.53
C ILE A 12 35.60 -9.60 -51.72
N ALA A 13 36.11 -10.62 -51.03
CA ALA A 13 36.90 -11.70 -51.63
C ALA A 13 36.95 -12.97 -50.74
N GLU A 14 36.39 -14.04 -51.28
CA GLU A 14 36.67 -15.45 -50.96
C GLU A 14 38.06 -15.84 -51.47
N GLN A 15 38.74 -16.76 -50.82
CA GLN A 15 39.63 -17.70 -51.51
C GLN A 15 39.77 -19.04 -50.77
N HIS A 16 39.69 -20.07 -51.61
CA HIS A 16 39.64 -21.51 -51.47
C HIS A 16 40.97 -22.22 -51.14
N SER A 17 40.79 -23.42 -50.62
CA SER A 17 41.47 -24.72 -50.96
C SER A 17 42.86 -24.99 -50.35
N ALA A 18 43.15 -26.14 -49.84
CA ALA A 18 43.29 -27.43 -50.52
C ALA A 18 43.53 -28.60 -49.56
N GLU A 19 43.18 -29.76 -50.05
CA GLU A 19 43.27 -31.12 -49.50
C GLU A 19 44.71 -31.62 -49.26
N ALA A 20 44.87 -32.62 -48.37
CA ALA A 20 45.74 -33.77 -48.63
C ALA A 20 45.38 -34.97 -47.72
N ASN A 21 45.25 -36.07 -48.38
CA ASN A 21 44.96 -37.44 -48.02
C ASN A 21 46.13 -38.17 -47.31
N ALA A 22 45.81 -39.20 -46.55
CA ALA A 22 46.40 -40.53 -46.44
C ALA A 22 46.39 -41.01 -44.95
N GLY A 23 45.92 -42.15 -44.62
CA GLY A 23 46.25 -43.47 -44.86
C GLY A 23 45.70 -44.43 -43.80
N TYR A 24 45.14 -45.53 -44.22
CA TYR A 24 44.60 -46.65 -43.48
C TYR A 24 45.56 -47.28 -42.47
N HIS A 25 45.03 -47.77 -41.33
CA HIS A 25 45.30 -49.13 -40.78
C HIS A 25 44.31 -49.47 -39.64
N HIS A 26 43.52 -50.55 -39.86
CA HIS A 26 42.89 -51.34 -38.78
C HIS A 26 43.90 -52.35 -38.20
N PRO A 27 43.81 -52.73 -36.93
CA PRO A 27 43.44 -54.08 -36.66
C PRO A 27 42.50 -54.33 -35.45
N ALA A 28 41.68 -55.32 -35.63
CA ALA A 28 41.18 -56.37 -34.74
C ALA A 28 40.65 -56.05 -33.31
N LEU A 29 39.40 -56.42 -33.10
CA LEU A 29 38.72 -56.65 -31.84
C LEU A 29 39.29 -57.82 -31.03
N PRO A 30 39.18 -57.80 -29.71
CA PRO A 30 38.76 -59.01 -28.99
C PRO A 30 37.50 -58.85 -28.10
N ARG A 31 36.92 -59.93 -27.81
CA ARG A 31 35.62 -60.30 -27.29
C ARG A 31 35.36 -59.91 -25.82
N SER A 32 34.03 -59.67 -25.55
CA SER A 32 33.25 -60.00 -24.36
C SER A 32 33.64 -59.34 -23.03
N GLY A 33 32.83 -58.30 -22.65
CA GLY A 33 32.65 -57.88 -21.28
C GLY A 33 31.24 -57.32 -21.10
N ARG A 34 30.46 -57.98 -20.29
CA ARG A 34 29.06 -57.62 -19.96
C ARG A 34 29.02 -56.19 -19.41
N LEU A 35 28.57 -55.23 -20.21
CA LEU A 35 28.32 -53.86 -19.76
C LEU A 35 26.97 -53.84 -19.05
N ARG A 36 27.00 -53.73 -17.70
CA ARG A 36 25.81 -53.40 -16.91
C ARG A 36 25.46 -51.92 -17.22
N LEU A 37 24.33 -51.74 -17.88
CA LEU A 37 23.72 -50.44 -18.12
C LEU A 37 23.28 -49.88 -16.76
N LEU A 38 24.07 -49.02 -16.15
CA LEU A 38 23.60 -48.14 -15.06
C LEU A 38 22.77 -47.03 -15.71
N MET A 39 21.46 -47.18 -15.62
CA MET A 39 20.50 -46.10 -15.94
C MET A 39 20.58 -45.05 -14.80
N LEU A 40 21.39 -44.03 -14.96
CA LEU A 40 21.32 -42.85 -14.12
C LEU A 40 19.98 -42.12 -14.40
N MET A 41 19.01 -42.32 -13.50
CA MET A 41 17.86 -41.44 -13.42
C MET A 41 18.37 -40.04 -13.01
N LEU A 42 18.52 -39.14 -13.96
CA LEU A 42 18.55 -37.70 -13.68
C LEU A 42 17.16 -37.33 -13.17
N ILE A 43 16.99 -37.34 -11.84
CA ILE A 43 15.88 -36.67 -11.20
C ILE A 43 16.17 -35.18 -11.42
N SER A 44 15.51 -34.57 -12.39
CA SER A 44 15.45 -33.09 -12.52
C SER A 44 14.77 -32.59 -11.26
N GLN A 45 15.55 -32.14 -10.30
CA GLN A 45 15.04 -31.32 -9.21
C GLN A 45 14.59 -30.01 -9.87
N LEU A 46 13.30 -29.94 -10.20
CA LEU A 46 12.67 -28.63 -10.40
C LEU A 46 12.91 -27.83 -9.12
N PRO A 47 13.44 -26.61 -9.19
CA PRO A 47 13.56 -25.80 -8.00
C PRO A 47 12.13 -25.62 -7.47
N PHE A 48 11.85 -26.19 -6.30
CA PHE A 48 10.71 -25.77 -5.49
C PHE A 48 10.97 -24.29 -5.22
N SER A 49 10.28 -23.42 -5.92
CA SER A 49 10.23 -22.01 -5.58
C SER A 49 9.58 -21.97 -4.20
N ALA A 50 10.39 -21.91 -3.16
CA ALA A 50 9.90 -21.65 -1.82
C ALA A 50 9.10 -20.34 -1.93
N ALA A 51 7.82 -20.39 -1.57
CA ALA A 51 7.01 -19.18 -1.48
C ALA A 51 7.80 -18.22 -0.59
N MET A 52 8.20 -17.07 -1.15
CA MET A 52 8.96 -16.09 -0.39
C MET A 52 8.00 -15.44 0.61
N ALA A 53 8.15 -15.79 1.88
CA ALA A 53 7.46 -15.12 2.96
C ALA A 53 7.85 -13.65 2.95
N GLU A 54 6.86 -12.76 2.94
CA GLU A 54 7.05 -11.32 2.86
C GLU A 54 6.58 -10.66 4.16
N ASN A 55 7.35 -9.72 4.69
CA ASN A 55 6.90 -8.86 5.77
C ASN A 55 5.90 -7.82 5.25
N TRP A 56 5.01 -7.34 6.14
CA TRP A 56 4.06 -6.26 5.85
C TRP A 56 4.38 -5.04 6.73
N PRO A 57 5.45 -4.27 6.41
CA PRO A 57 6.10 -3.35 7.33
C PRO A 57 5.38 -2.02 7.55
N CYS A 58 4.37 -1.70 6.77
CA CYS A 58 3.64 -0.44 6.83
C CYS A 58 2.25 -0.59 6.21
N TRP A 59 1.49 0.48 6.22
CA TRP A 59 0.18 0.52 5.59
C TRP A 59 0.28 0.18 4.10
N ARG A 60 -0.53 -0.80 3.67
CA ARG A 60 -0.55 -1.38 2.32
C ARG A 60 0.74 -2.12 1.92
N GLY A 61 1.51 -2.59 2.92
CA GLY A 61 2.62 -3.52 2.71
C GLY A 61 3.93 -2.90 2.20
N PRO A 62 4.90 -3.72 1.84
CA PRO A 62 6.26 -3.27 1.58
C PRO A 62 6.39 -2.32 0.39
N ARG A 63 5.43 -2.34 -0.52
CA ARG A 63 5.33 -1.44 -1.68
C ARG A 63 4.37 -0.27 -1.45
N GLY A 64 3.63 -0.25 -0.33
CA GLY A 64 2.64 0.80 -0.03
C GLY A 64 1.45 0.85 -1.00
N ASP A 65 1.22 -0.20 -1.77
CA ASP A 65 0.21 -0.24 -2.85
C ASP A 65 -0.82 -1.38 -2.72
N GLY A 66 -0.72 -2.19 -1.65
CA GLY A 66 -1.64 -3.29 -1.40
C GLY A 66 -1.31 -4.57 -2.16
N THR A 67 -0.13 -4.68 -2.77
CA THR A 67 0.30 -5.89 -3.48
C THR A 67 1.15 -6.78 -2.60
N SER A 68 0.92 -8.11 -2.67
CA SER A 68 1.78 -9.14 -2.09
C SER A 68 2.31 -10.07 -3.18
N VAL A 69 3.55 -10.49 -3.03
CA VAL A 69 4.18 -11.50 -3.90
C VAL A 69 3.93 -12.93 -3.42
N GLU A 70 3.27 -13.09 -2.28
CA GLU A 70 2.96 -14.43 -1.72
C GLU A 70 1.93 -15.16 -2.57
N THR A 71 2.15 -16.46 -2.75
CA THR A 71 1.33 -17.32 -3.61
C THR A 71 0.50 -18.36 -2.84
N ASP A 72 0.83 -18.63 -1.57
CA ASP A 72 0.07 -19.55 -0.70
C ASP A 72 -0.81 -18.80 0.29
N VAL A 73 -1.66 -17.94 -0.22
CA VAL A 73 -2.58 -17.10 0.56
C VAL A 73 -3.98 -17.71 0.51
N PRO A 74 -4.71 -17.79 1.65
CA PRO A 74 -6.03 -18.42 1.69
C PRO A 74 -7.05 -17.67 0.82
N THR A 75 -7.89 -18.44 0.15
CA THR A 75 -9.03 -17.93 -0.64
C THR A 75 -10.38 -18.25 0.00
N VAL A 76 -10.40 -19.15 0.99
CA VAL A 76 -11.62 -19.58 1.69
C VAL A 76 -11.39 -19.52 3.20
N TRP A 77 -12.32 -18.93 3.92
CA TRP A 77 -12.38 -18.93 5.40
C TRP A 77 -13.77 -18.57 5.89
N ASP A 78 -14.04 -18.94 7.15
CA ASP A 78 -15.25 -18.54 7.86
C ASP A 78 -14.94 -18.28 9.35
N GLY A 79 -15.02 -17.01 9.77
CA GLY A 79 -14.75 -16.59 11.15
C GLY A 79 -15.81 -17.04 12.16
N LYS A 80 -17.00 -17.49 11.72
CA LYS A 80 -18.06 -18.02 12.59
C LYS A 80 -17.86 -19.51 12.89
N THR A 81 -17.49 -20.28 11.88
CA THR A 81 -17.23 -21.73 12.02
C THR A 81 -15.80 -22.02 12.45
N GLY A 82 -14.88 -21.07 12.26
CA GLY A 82 -13.45 -21.25 12.49
C GLY A 82 -12.70 -21.88 11.31
N GLU A 83 -13.34 -22.07 10.17
CA GLU A 83 -12.66 -22.62 8.99
C GLU A 83 -11.52 -21.70 8.54
N ASN A 84 -10.30 -22.26 8.45
CA ASN A 84 -9.08 -21.54 8.10
C ASN A 84 -8.76 -20.31 8.99
N ILE A 85 -9.29 -20.26 10.20
CA ILE A 85 -8.89 -19.30 11.23
C ILE A 85 -7.79 -19.94 12.07
N VAL A 86 -6.55 -19.47 11.94
CA VAL A 86 -5.41 -19.99 12.70
C VAL A 86 -5.54 -19.59 14.16
N TRP A 87 -5.85 -18.32 14.39
CA TRP A 87 -6.14 -17.77 15.71
C TRP A 87 -6.98 -16.48 15.61
N LYS A 88 -7.62 -16.13 16.71
CA LYS A 88 -8.39 -14.91 16.93
C LYS A 88 -7.98 -14.31 18.27
N SER A 89 -7.40 -13.11 18.26
CA SER A 89 -6.88 -12.44 19.45
C SER A 89 -7.71 -11.22 19.79
N LYS A 90 -8.20 -11.11 21.04
CA LYS A 90 -8.95 -9.96 21.51
C LYS A 90 -8.04 -8.74 21.66
N LEU A 91 -8.45 -7.61 21.10
CA LEU A 91 -7.74 -6.35 21.18
C LEU A 91 -8.21 -5.50 22.35
N ARG A 92 -7.32 -4.76 22.98
CA ARG A 92 -7.65 -3.69 23.89
C ARG A 92 -7.70 -2.37 23.12
N GLY A 93 -8.79 -1.65 23.27
CA GLY A 93 -9.01 -0.39 22.56
C GLY A 93 -9.50 -0.55 21.13
N THR A 94 -10.06 0.51 20.61
CA THR A 94 -10.62 0.61 19.27
C THR A 94 -9.61 1.19 18.29
N GLY A 95 -9.83 1.03 16.97
CA GLY A 95 -8.99 1.66 15.95
C GLY A 95 -9.19 1.01 14.58
N HIS A 96 -8.87 1.77 13.53
CA HIS A 96 -8.95 1.31 12.13
C HIS A 96 -7.57 1.10 11.50
N ALA A 97 -6.49 1.27 12.27
CA ALA A 97 -5.13 0.97 11.81
C ALA A 97 -5.01 -0.48 11.33
N SER A 98 -4.35 -0.67 10.19
CA SER A 98 -4.04 -1.99 9.65
C SER A 98 -2.96 -2.68 10.49
N PRO A 99 -2.93 -4.03 10.54
CA PRO A 99 -1.84 -4.74 11.17
C PRO A 99 -0.54 -4.57 10.36
N VAL A 100 0.56 -4.42 11.08
CA VAL A 100 1.93 -4.37 10.54
C VAL A 100 2.67 -5.59 11.03
N ILE A 101 3.27 -6.35 10.12
CA ILE A 101 3.91 -7.62 10.43
C ILE A 101 5.39 -7.56 10.05
N TRP A 102 6.24 -7.94 10.99
CA TRP A 102 7.66 -8.14 10.75
C TRP A 102 8.15 -9.40 11.48
N ASN A 103 8.52 -10.40 10.73
CA ASN A 103 8.90 -11.73 11.23
C ASN A 103 7.84 -12.29 12.19
N ASP A 104 8.20 -12.47 13.46
CA ASP A 104 7.37 -13.03 14.53
C ASP A 104 6.50 -11.99 15.27
N ARG A 105 6.47 -10.74 14.83
CA ARG A 105 5.79 -9.62 15.51
C ARG A 105 4.66 -9.02 14.67
N ILE A 106 3.57 -8.66 15.35
CA ILE A 106 2.49 -7.86 14.79
C ILE A 106 2.32 -6.59 15.62
N PHE A 107 2.26 -5.44 14.96
CA PHE A 107 2.09 -4.15 15.61
C PHE A 107 0.76 -3.51 15.20
N LEU A 108 0.06 -2.93 16.18
CA LEU A 108 -1.24 -2.26 16.00
C LEU A 108 -1.34 -0.99 16.83
N SER A 109 -1.81 0.08 16.21
CA SER A 109 -2.27 1.27 16.93
C SER A 109 -3.68 1.07 17.49
N GLY A 110 -3.98 1.61 18.67
CA GLY A 110 -5.29 1.56 19.29
C GLY A 110 -5.58 2.79 20.16
N CYS A 111 -6.84 2.96 20.55
CA CYS A 111 -7.28 3.97 21.51
C CYS A 111 -8.22 3.34 22.55
N ASP A 112 -7.92 3.54 23.82
CA ASP A 112 -8.87 3.32 24.90
C ASP A 112 -9.72 4.59 25.05
N GLU A 113 -10.92 4.56 24.51
CA GLU A 113 -11.79 5.73 24.45
C GLU A 113 -12.28 6.17 25.85
N ALA A 114 -12.34 5.26 26.82
CA ALA A 114 -12.75 5.60 28.18
C ALA A 114 -11.68 6.42 28.92
N THR A 115 -10.41 6.17 28.64
CA THR A 115 -9.27 6.84 29.30
C THR A 115 -8.60 7.90 28.44
N GLY A 116 -8.80 7.88 27.12
CA GLY A 116 -8.10 8.73 26.14
C GLY A 116 -6.68 8.27 25.85
N GLU A 117 -6.31 7.04 26.23
CA GLU A 117 -4.97 6.50 25.97
C GLU A 117 -4.81 6.09 24.52
N ARG A 118 -3.76 6.59 23.87
CA ARG A 118 -3.28 6.15 22.57
C ARG A 118 -2.28 5.03 22.78
N ILE A 119 -2.50 3.89 22.13
CA ILE A 119 -1.86 2.61 22.50
C ILE A 119 -1.13 2.05 21.28
N LEU A 120 0.09 1.54 21.51
CA LEU A 120 0.79 0.64 20.60
C LEU A 120 0.81 -0.76 21.22
N THR A 121 0.33 -1.75 20.47
CA THR A 121 0.27 -3.16 20.87
C THR A 121 1.18 -4.00 19.99
N CYS A 122 1.95 -4.90 20.60
CA CYS A 122 2.71 -5.94 19.93
C CYS A 122 2.15 -7.32 20.27
N LEU A 123 1.87 -8.11 19.24
CA LEU A 123 1.42 -9.49 19.36
C LEU A 123 2.44 -10.44 18.74
N ASP A 124 2.46 -11.67 19.23
CA ASP A 124 3.15 -12.79 18.60
C ASP A 124 2.42 -13.21 17.33
N GLN A 125 3.15 -13.30 16.21
CA GLN A 125 2.59 -13.63 14.90
C GLN A 125 2.08 -15.08 14.81
N ALA A 126 2.69 -16.00 15.55
CA ALA A 126 2.36 -17.43 15.46
C ALA A 126 1.01 -17.74 16.10
N ASN A 127 0.71 -17.14 17.27
CA ASN A 127 -0.44 -17.50 18.12
C ASN A 127 -1.35 -16.32 18.52
N GLY A 128 -0.97 -15.07 18.19
CA GLY A 128 -1.74 -13.87 18.53
C GLY A 128 -1.67 -13.45 20.00
N GLU A 129 -0.78 -14.04 20.81
CA GLU A 129 -0.61 -13.62 22.19
C GLU A 129 -0.03 -12.22 22.28
N MET A 130 -0.51 -11.41 23.24
CA MET A 130 0.00 -10.08 23.47
C MET A 130 1.37 -10.16 24.16
N LEU A 131 2.42 -9.72 23.47
CA LEU A 131 3.77 -9.68 24.00
C LEU A 131 3.98 -8.47 24.89
N TRP A 132 3.50 -7.33 24.44
CA TRP A 132 3.50 -6.10 25.20
C TRP A 132 2.49 -5.09 24.65
N GLN A 133 2.16 -4.12 25.48
CA GLN A 133 1.35 -2.95 25.12
C GLN A 133 1.95 -1.72 25.79
N ARG A 134 1.99 -0.60 25.07
CA ARG A 134 2.52 0.68 25.57
C ARG A 134 1.50 1.80 25.37
N MET A 135 1.35 2.64 26.35
CA MET A 135 0.69 3.93 26.21
C MET A 135 1.65 4.89 25.53
N VAL A 136 1.31 5.34 24.32
CA VAL A 136 2.10 6.32 23.55
C VAL A 136 1.81 7.73 24.00
N ALA A 137 0.52 8.03 24.23
CA ALA A 137 0.06 9.32 24.72
C ALA A 137 -1.27 9.18 25.45
N LYS A 138 -1.61 10.19 26.22
CA LYS A 138 -2.95 10.34 26.80
C LYS A 138 -3.45 11.75 26.50
N SER A 139 -4.62 11.84 25.90
CA SER A 139 -5.23 13.12 25.55
C SER A 139 -6.75 13.00 25.59
N LYS A 140 -7.46 14.13 25.60
CA LYS A 140 -8.88 14.11 25.30
C LYS A 140 -9.11 13.56 23.88
N LEU A 141 -10.35 13.15 23.60
CA LEU A 141 -10.72 12.64 22.28
C LEU A 141 -10.98 13.82 21.34
N GLU A 142 -10.41 13.75 20.15
CA GLU A 142 -10.60 14.76 19.12
C GLU A 142 -11.95 14.63 18.42
N THR A 143 -12.39 15.71 17.79
CA THR A 143 -13.50 15.66 16.82
C THR A 143 -13.12 14.77 15.64
N LYS A 144 -13.99 13.84 15.28
CA LYS A 144 -13.80 12.96 14.13
C LYS A 144 -15.10 12.69 13.38
N HIS A 145 -14.99 12.22 12.15
CA HIS A 145 -16.11 11.64 11.41
C HIS A 145 -16.53 10.30 12.06
N GLN A 146 -17.81 9.96 12.00
CA GLN A 146 -18.32 8.70 12.58
C GLN A 146 -17.65 7.44 12.02
N LEU A 147 -17.23 7.46 10.77
CA LEU A 147 -16.51 6.35 10.11
C LEU A 147 -14.99 6.38 10.36
N ASN A 148 -14.46 7.35 11.12
CA ASN A 148 -13.06 7.38 11.52
C ASN A 148 -12.90 6.87 12.96
N SER A 149 -11.66 6.52 13.35
CA SER A 149 -11.31 6.14 14.72
C SER A 149 -10.24 7.08 15.28
N TYR A 150 -9.98 6.99 16.60
CA TYR A 150 -8.92 7.72 17.28
C TYR A 150 -7.53 7.07 17.11
N ALA A 151 -7.45 5.99 16.31
CA ALA A 151 -6.24 5.25 16.02
C ALA A 151 -6.32 4.64 14.60
N SER A 152 -6.45 5.50 13.61
CA SER A 152 -6.50 5.10 12.19
C SER A 152 -5.11 5.12 11.52
N GLY A 153 -4.14 5.86 12.05
CA GLY A 153 -2.76 5.82 11.57
C GLY A 153 -2.15 4.43 11.79
N THR A 154 -1.78 3.78 10.69
CA THR A 154 -1.11 2.48 10.71
C THR A 154 0.36 2.66 11.06
N PRO A 155 0.93 1.85 11.97
CA PRO A 155 2.37 1.90 12.27
C PRO A 155 3.24 1.63 11.04
N ALA A 156 4.54 1.96 11.14
CA ALA A 156 5.54 1.53 10.19
C ALA A 156 6.75 0.97 10.92
N THR A 157 7.45 -0.01 10.32
CA THR A 157 8.66 -0.60 10.93
C THR A 157 9.75 -0.85 9.89
N ASP A 158 11.00 -0.74 10.33
CA ASP A 158 12.20 -1.11 9.57
C ASP A 158 12.80 -2.44 10.02
N GLY A 159 12.08 -3.17 10.89
CA GLY A 159 12.54 -4.43 11.47
C GLY A 159 13.35 -4.28 12.76
N LYS A 160 13.56 -3.06 13.25
CA LYS A 160 14.23 -2.75 14.53
C LYS A 160 13.43 -1.76 15.34
N THR A 161 12.82 -0.80 14.68
CA THR A 161 12.06 0.30 15.27
C THR A 161 10.65 0.30 14.72
N VAL A 162 9.66 0.58 15.56
CA VAL A 162 8.27 0.78 15.21
C VAL A 162 7.92 2.25 15.39
N TYR A 163 7.37 2.86 14.36
CA TYR A 163 6.97 4.27 14.33
C TYR A 163 5.47 4.38 14.31
N VAL A 164 4.93 5.27 15.14
CA VAL A 164 3.48 5.53 15.25
C VAL A 164 3.19 7.02 15.25
N SER A 165 2.00 7.38 14.80
CA SER A 165 1.51 8.75 14.84
C SER A 165 0.11 8.82 15.40
N PHE A 166 -0.17 9.84 16.21
CA PHE A 166 -1.47 10.12 16.79
C PHE A 166 -1.75 11.62 16.83
N LEU A 167 -3.02 11.98 16.92
CA LEU A 167 -3.42 13.33 17.27
C LEU A 167 -3.59 13.43 18.78
N THR A 168 -3.04 14.49 19.37
CA THR A 168 -3.26 14.88 20.76
C THR A 168 -3.97 16.22 20.83
N VAL A 169 -5.00 16.32 21.67
CA VAL A 169 -5.82 17.54 21.85
C VAL A 169 -5.98 17.87 23.31
N ASP A 170 -6.10 19.14 23.66
CA ASP A 170 -6.42 19.58 25.02
C ASP A 170 -7.94 19.69 25.27
N GLY A 171 -8.73 19.58 24.18
CA GLY A 171 -10.18 19.59 24.17
C GLY A 171 -10.81 20.97 24.12
N HIS A 172 -10.03 22.06 23.87
CA HIS A 172 -10.64 23.31 23.46
C HIS A 172 -11.26 23.17 22.06
N GLU A 173 -12.28 23.94 21.79
CA GLU A 173 -13.01 23.90 20.53
C GLU A 173 -12.90 25.23 19.79
N ILE A 174 -12.85 25.14 18.48
CA ILE A 174 -12.90 26.29 17.56
C ILE A 174 -13.98 26.03 16.50
N PRO A 175 -14.53 27.07 15.85
CA PRO A 175 -15.36 26.90 14.67
C PRO A 175 -14.58 26.11 13.59
N ALA A 176 -15.21 25.07 13.04
CA ALA A 176 -14.57 24.24 12.03
C ALA A 176 -14.38 25.01 10.73
N PRO A 177 -13.16 25.09 10.17
CA PRO A 177 -12.96 25.61 8.83
C PRO A 177 -13.42 24.58 7.78
N ASN A 178 -13.72 25.04 6.56
CA ASN A 178 -14.00 24.20 5.39
C ASN A 178 -15.12 23.16 5.59
N VAL A 179 -16.20 23.51 6.26
CA VAL A 179 -17.37 22.67 6.47
C VAL A 179 -18.63 23.30 5.91
N GLY A 180 -19.54 22.47 5.39
CA GLY A 180 -20.80 22.95 4.80
C GLY A 180 -21.88 23.34 5.83
N SER A 181 -21.69 23.05 7.12
CA SER A 181 -22.59 23.40 8.22
C SER A 181 -21.77 23.81 9.45
N GLU A 182 -22.24 24.80 10.19
CA GLU A 182 -21.59 25.23 11.43
C GLU A 182 -21.46 24.08 12.43
N ARG A 183 -20.26 23.87 12.90
CA ARG A 183 -19.89 22.95 13.97
C ARG A 183 -18.52 23.32 14.53
N ASN A 184 -18.25 22.85 15.74
CA ASN A 184 -16.94 23.00 16.34
C ASN A 184 -16.04 21.78 16.06
N VAL A 185 -14.75 22.01 16.14
CA VAL A 185 -13.70 20.99 16.08
C VAL A 185 -12.67 21.23 17.17
N THR A 186 -12.01 20.18 17.61
CA THR A 186 -10.88 20.23 18.53
C THR A 186 -9.56 20.30 17.74
N PRO A 187 -8.89 21.45 17.69
CA PRO A 187 -7.53 21.52 17.16
C PRO A 187 -6.57 20.74 18.06
N GLY A 188 -5.50 20.24 17.48
CA GLY A 188 -4.51 19.46 18.21
C GLY A 188 -3.14 19.52 17.55
N GLN A 189 -2.28 18.62 17.99
CA GLN A 189 -0.93 18.48 17.46
C GLN A 189 -0.65 17.03 17.11
N ILE A 190 0.05 16.82 15.98
CA ILE A 190 0.49 15.48 15.60
C ILE A 190 1.68 15.08 16.44
N LEU A 191 1.52 14.02 17.22
CA LEU A 191 2.58 13.32 17.93
C LEU A 191 3.08 12.17 17.08
N VAL A 192 4.41 12.03 16.98
CA VAL A 192 5.10 10.89 16.36
C VAL A 192 6.04 10.29 17.39
N ALA A 193 6.01 8.97 17.52
CA ALA A 193 6.86 8.24 18.48
C ALA A 193 7.51 7.02 17.84
N ALA A 194 8.67 6.64 18.36
CA ALA A 194 9.45 5.47 17.97
C ALA A 194 9.70 4.56 19.17
N PHE A 195 9.51 3.27 18.95
CA PHE A 195 9.72 2.22 19.95
C PHE A 195 10.63 1.13 19.38
N ASP A 196 11.44 0.52 20.22
CA ASP A 196 12.11 -0.71 19.84
C ASP A 196 11.13 -1.91 19.85
N PHE A 197 11.60 -3.10 19.45
CA PHE A 197 10.76 -4.30 19.40
C PHE A 197 10.42 -4.88 20.77
N ASN A 198 11.07 -4.42 21.86
CA ASN A 198 10.74 -4.74 23.25
C ASN A 198 9.67 -3.78 23.80
N GLY A 199 9.34 -2.75 23.04
CA GLY A 199 8.38 -1.72 23.42
C GLY A 199 8.99 -0.61 24.29
N ASP A 200 10.30 -0.46 24.30
CA ASP A 200 10.94 0.66 24.94
C ASP A 200 10.90 1.88 24.01
N GLU A 201 10.43 3.01 24.54
CA GLU A 201 10.35 4.25 23.79
C GLU A 201 11.75 4.79 23.52
N LEU A 202 12.06 5.04 22.26
CA LEU A 202 13.33 5.62 21.81
C LEU A 202 13.26 7.14 21.74
N TRP A 203 12.17 7.67 21.23
CA TRP A 203 11.89 9.09 21.16
C TRP A 203 10.41 9.35 20.84
N HIS A 204 9.93 10.53 21.21
CA HIS A 204 8.69 11.09 20.69
C HIS A 204 8.85 12.59 20.41
N VAL A 205 8.10 13.10 19.44
CA VAL A 205 8.13 14.51 19.05
C VAL A 205 6.75 14.97 18.59
N THR A 206 6.48 16.25 18.79
CA THR A 206 5.33 16.93 18.16
C THR A 206 5.81 17.62 16.90
N ILE A 207 5.16 17.33 15.76
CA ILE A 207 5.62 17.80 14.44
C ILE A 207 4.89 19.02 13.92
N GLY A 208 3.75 19.38 14.52
CA GLY A 208 2.98 20.56 14.18
C GLY A 208 1.51 20.45 14.51
N ASP A 209 0.81 21.56 14.28
CA ASP A 209 -0.62 21.67 14.51
C ASP A 209 -1.43 20.89 13.49
N PHE A 210 -2.63 20.50 13.89
CA PHE A 210 -3.58 19.77 13.05
C PHE A 210 -5.03 20.13 13.40
N ILE A 211 -5.80 20.48 12.38
CA ILE A 211 -7.22 20.84 12.50
C ILE A 211 -7.99 20.05 11.45
N SER A 212 -8.96 19.25 11.87
CA SER A 212 -9.79 18.49 10.92
C SER A 212 -11.16 18.18 11.51
N ALA A 213 -12.17 18.42 10.72
CA ALA A 213 -13.54 18.02 11.07
C ALA A 213 -13.78 16.49 10.99
N HIS A 214 -12.82 15.73 10.43
CA HIS A 214 -12.94 14.28 10.25
C HIS A 214 -11.96 13.47 11.11
N GLY A 215 -11.10 14.11 11.90
CA GLY A 215 -10.08 13.46 12.72
C GLY A 215 -8.77 13.20 11.97
N PHE A 216 -7.90 12.40 12.55
CA PHE A 216 -6.54 12.11 12.10
C PHE A 216 -6.40 10.66 11.62
N CYS A 217 -5.62 10.42 10.55
CA CYS A 217 -5.33 9.05 10.10
C CYS A 217 -4.01 8.90 9.33
N SER A 218 -3.10 9.87 9.39
CA SER A 218 -1.83 9.79 8.65
C SER A 218 -0.97 8.64 9.15
N SER A 219 -0.57 7.78 8.23
CA SER A 219 0.37 6.68 8.49
C SER A 219 1.79 7.13 8.13
N PRO A 220 2.80 6.93 8.99
CA PRO A 220 4.18 7.28 8.68
C PRO A 220 4.75 6.41 7.56
N VAL A 221 5.60 7.00 6.70
CA VAL A 221 6.29 6.33 5.60
C VAL A 221 7.79 6.37 5.84
N ILE A 222 8.44 5.21 5.81
CA ILE A 222 9.89 5.08 5.93
C ILE A 222 10.53 5.19 4.55
N PHE A 223 11.50 6.07 4.43
CA PHE A 223 12.33 6.19 3.24
C PHE A 223 13.79 6.50 3.63
N GLU A 224 14.71 5.59 3.32
CA GLU A 224 16.12 5.68 3.74
C GLU A 224 16.23 5.94 5.27
N ASN A 225 16.85 7.07 5.67
CA ASN A 225 16.94 7.49 7.07
C ASN A 225 15.79 8.42 7.51
N LEU A 226 14.78 8.59 6.69
CA LEU A 226 13.67 9.49 6.91
C LEU A 226 12.40 8.76 7.35
N LEU A 227 11.63 9.43 8.20
CA LEU A 227 10.25 9.12 8.52
C LEU A 227 9.37 10.27 8.03
N ILE A 228 8.54 10.01 7.04
CA ILE A 228 7.72 11.05 6.38
C ILE A 228 6.28 10.94 6.88
N VAL A 229 5.69 12.07 7.24
CA VAL A 229 4.31 12.17 7.73
C VAL A 229 3.56 13.24 6.96
N ASN A 230 2.39 12.87 6.45
CA ASN A 230 1.45 13.82 5.85
C ASN A 230 0.69 14.58 6.95
N GLY A 231 0.77 15.90 6.93
CA GLY A 231 0.06 16.82 7.81
C GLY A 231 -0.93 17.71 7.04
N ASP A 232 -1.55 17.22 5.96
CA ASP A 232 -2.63 17.94 5.27
C ASP A 232 -3.85 18.08 6.19
N HIS A 233 -4.24 19.33 6.49
CA HIS A 233 -5.35 19.63 7.39
C HIS A 233 -6.04 20.97 7.02
N ASP A 234 -7.07 21.34 7.77
CA ASP A 234 -7.83 22.57 7.50
C ASP A 234 -7.14 23.86 7.98
N GLY A 235 -5.89 23.79 8.40
CA GLY A 235 -5.00 24.91 8.77
C GLY A 235 -3.78 25.00 7.85
N ASP A 236 -2.64 25.41 8.41
CA ASP A 236 -1.38 25.52 7.68
C ASP A 236 -0.80 24.12 7.41
N SER A 237 -1.31 23.50 6.36
CA SER A 237 -0.99 22.14 5.91
C SER A 237 0.48 21.99 5.53
N TYR A 238 1.04 20.78 5.76
CA TYR A 238 2.44 20.47 5.48
C TYR A 238 2.67 18.99 5.24
N VAL A 239 3.81 18.67 4.64
CA VAL A 239 4.43 17.34 4.70
C VAL A 239 5.77 17.50 5.41
N VAL A 240 6.10 16.59 6.31
CA VAL A 240 7.34 16.67 7.09
C VAL A 240 8.11 15.37 7.03
N ALA A 241 9.44 15.46 6.95
CA ALA A 241 10.34 14.34 7.15
C ALA A 241 11.17 14.55 8.41
N LEU A 242 11.24 13.50 9.21
CA LEU A 242 12.03 13.41 10.43
C LEU A 242 13.22 12.50 10.19
N ASP A 243 14.32 12.77 10.84
CA ASP A 243 15.38 11.78 11.03
C ASP A 243 14.83 10.65 11.92
N ARG A 244 14.69 9.46 11.36
CA ARG A 244 14.06 8.33 12.06
C ARG A 244 14.83 7.83 13.29
N SER A 245 16.12 8.19 13.43
CA SER A 245 16.94 7.81 14.58
C SER A 245 16.67 8.63 15.84
N ASN A 246 16.12 9.87 15.69
CA ASN A 246 16.01 10.80 16.80
C ASN A 246 14.77 11.73 16.74
N GLY A 247 13.95 11.62 15.71
CA GLY A 247 12.73 12.42 15.53
C GLY A 247 12.95 13.89 15.12
N LYS A 248 14.17 14.34 14.85
CA LYS A 248 14.44 15.72 14.44
C LYS A 248 13.94 15.97 13.03
N THR A 249 13.31 17.12 12.81
CA THR A 249 12.87 17.54 11.47
C THR A 249 14.07 17.74 10.56
N VAL A 250 14.06 17.04 9.42
CA VAL A 250 15.04 17.21 8.34
C VAL A 250 14.54 18.24 7.34
N TRP A 251 13.28 18.10 6.91
CA TRP A 251 12.61 19.10 6.09
C TRP A 251 11.11 19.16 6.41
N LYS A 252 10.50 20.30 6.16
CA LYS A 252 9.05 20.51 6.27
C LYS A 252 8.59 21.38 5.11
N THR A 253 7.77 20.83 4.24
CA THR A 253 7.27 21.48 3.04
C THR A 253 5.83 21.95 3.30
N PRO A 254 5.54 23.25 3.24
CA PRO A 254 4.19 23.76 3.35
C PRO A 254 3.37 23.32 2.13
N ARG A 255 2.07 23.11 2.35
CA ARG A 255 1.11 22.85 1.29
C ARG A 255 0.37 24.14 0.94
N GLU A 256 0.08 24.32 -0.33
CA GLU A 256 -0.54 25.58 -0.83
C GLU A 256 -1.96 25.78 -0.29
N HIS A 257 -2.73 24.70 -0.20
CA HIS A 257 -4.13 24.75 0.20
C HIS A 257 -4.32 24.26 1.64
N LYS A 258 -5.28 24.87 2.34
CA LYS A 258 -5.65 24.55 3.72
C LYS A 258 -6.88 23.64 3.74
N ILE A 259 -6.76 22.46 3.14
CA ILE A 259 -7.85 21.48 3.06
C ILE A 259 -7.33 20.12 3.53
N ARG A 260 -8.07 19.52 4.43
CA ARG A 260 -7.78 18.19 4.96
C ARG A 260 -7.68 17.13 3.87
N SER A 261 -6.72 16.26 4.02
CA SER A 261 -6.49 15.09 3.19
C SER A 261 -5.88 13.99 4.05
N TYR A 262 -6.02 12.75 3.59
CA TYR A 262 -5.69 11.59 4.42
C TYR A 262 -4.80 10.57 3.71
N CYS A 263 -4.29 10.95 2.55
CA CYS A 263 -3.48 10.09 1.70
C CYS A 263 -2.12 9.78 2.32
N THR A 264 -1.72 8.53 2.27
CA THR A 264 -0.33 8.14 2.55
C THR A 264 0.47 8.29 1.26
N PRO A 265 1.61 9.01 1.28
CA PRO A 265 2.47 9.16 0.11
C PRO A 265 2.98 7.82 -0.41
N ILE A 266 3.10 7.69 -1.75
CA ILE A 266 3.77 6.57 -2.40
C ILE A 266 5.13 7.01 -2.94
N ILE A 267 6.18 6.20 -2.73
CA ILE A 267 7.53 6.51 -3.21
C ILE A 267 7.93 5.49 -4.26
N ARG A 268 8.38 5.97 -5.42
CA ARG A 268 8.77 5.12 -6.56
C ARG A 268 10.00 5.68 -7.27
N ASP A 269 10.85 4.77 -7.73
CA ASP A 269 11.86 5.05 -8.73
C ASP A 269 11.21 4.88 -10.11
N ILE A 270 10.88 5.99 -10.75
CA ILE A 270 10.14 6.01 -12.01
C ILE A 270 10.56 7.24 -12.83
N ALA A 271 10.56 7.11 -14.16
CA ALA A 271 11.01 8.16 -15.09
C ALA A 271 12.42 8.69 -14.75
N GLY A 272 13.33 7.78 -14.35
CA GLY A 272 14.73 8.08 -14.08
C GLY A 272 15.02 8.85 -12.78
N ARG A 273 14.05 8.95 -11.86
CA ARG A 273 14.21 9.63 -10.57
C ARG A 273 13.36 9.02 -9.49
N THR A 274 13.77 9.18 -8.22
CA THR A 274 12.93 8.85 -7.07
C THR A 274 11.89 9.94 -6.86
N GLN A 275 10.62 9.56 -6.79
CA GLN A 275 9.50 10.47 -6.61
C GLN A 275 8.64 10.01 -5.44
N MET A 276 8.29 10.93 -4.56
CA MET A 276 7.25 10.78 -3.58
C MET A 276 6.00 11.50 -4.08
N VAL A 277 4.95 10.72 -4.39
CA VAL A 277 3.73 11.27 -4.97
C VAL A 277 2.57 11.10 -4.00
N MET A 278 1.78 12.14 -3.84
CA MET A 278 0.60 12.14 -3.01
C MET A 278 -0.51 13.00 -3.62
N SER A 279 -1.74 12.56 -3.43
CA SER A 279 -2.93 13.36 -3.69
C SER A 279 -3.42 13.98 -2.38
N GLY A 280 -3.84 15.20 -2.40
CA GLY A 280 -4.35 15.86 -1.20
C GLY A 280 -4.44 17.37 -1.33
N SER A 281 -5.32 17.98 -0.55
CA SER A 281 -5.41 19.44 -0.45
C SER A 281 -5.51 20.12 -1.83
N LYS A 282 -6.50 19.73 -2.63
CA LYS A 282 -6.77 20.22 -4.02
C LYS A 282 -5.69 19.91 -5.07
N GLN A 283 -4.68 19.11 -4.75
CA GLN A 283 -3.55 18.89 -5.65
C GLN A 283 -3.15 17.41 -5.69
N VAL A 284 -2.51 17.02 -6.78
CA VAL A 284 -1.58 15.89 -6.81
C VAL A 284 -0.18 16.46 -6.94
N VAL A 285 0.72 16.07 -6.05
CA VAL A 285 2.08 16.62 -6.03
C VAL A 285 3.11 15.50 -5.99
N SER A 286 4.18 15.69 -6.74
CA SER A 286 5.41 14.90 -6.66
C SER A 286 6.49 15.74 -5.97
N LEU A 287 7.07 15.18 -4.93
CA LEU A 287 8.18 15.76 -4.19
C LEU A 287 9.41 14.85 -4.29
N ASP A 288 10.60 15.44 -4.23
CA ASP A 288 11.81 14.67 -3.91
C ASP A 288 11.74 14.25 -2.43
N PRO A 289 11.69 12.96 -2.10
CA PRO A 289 11.53 12.52 -0.71
C PRO A 289 12.72 12.87 0.20
N ARG A 290 13.91 13.14 -0.36
CA ARG A 290 15.11 13.50 0.43
C ARG A 290 15.12 14.95 0.87
N THR A 291 14.48 15.83 0.09
CA THR A 291 14.55 17.29 0.30
C THR A 291 13.19 17.95 0.54
N GLY A 292 12.09 17.27 0.20
CA GLY A 292 10.74 17.83 0.21
C GLY A 292 10.48 18.86 -0.92
N GLN A 293 11.41 19.02 -1.87
CA GLN A 293 11.22 19.94 -2.98
C GLN A 293 10.21 19.41 -3.98
N GLU A 294 9.34 20.31 -4.46
CA GLU A 294 8.36 19.99 -5.50
C GLU A 294 9.05 19.71 -6.84
N VAL A 295 8.65 18.62 -7.47
CA VAL A 295 9.11 18.18 -8.79
C VAL A 295 8.08 18.57 -9.85
N TRP A 296 6.82 18.22 -9.61
CA TRP A 296 5.67 18.58 -10.43
C TRP A 296 4.40 18.59 -9.61
N LYS A 297 3.40 19.31 -10.11
CA LYS A 297 2.05 19.31 -9.54
C LYS A 297 0.97 19.27 -10.61
N ILE A 298 -0.22 18.78 -10.18
CA ILE A 298 -1.48 18.86 -10.90
C ILE A 298 -2.48 19.52 -9.96
N GLU A 299 -3.12 20.60 -10.39
CA GLU A 299 -4.24 21.22 -9.68
C GLU A 299 -5.52 20.40 -9.84
N GLY A 300 -6.23 20.17 -8.77
CA GLY A 300 -7.43 19.35 -8.75
C GLY A 300 -7.10 17.84 -8.68
N PRO A 301 -7.96 16.96 -9.21
CA PRO A 301 -9.26 17.24 -9.87
C PRO A 301 -10.41 17.57 -8.90
N THR A 302 -10.17 17.46 -7.59
CA THR A 302 -11.17 17.69 -6.54
C THR A 302 -10.52 18.33 -5.31
N GLU A 303 -11.26 18.49 -4.21
CA GLU A 303 -10.74 19.18 -3.02
C GLU A 303 -10.14 18.23 -2.00
N GLN A 304 -10.87 17.17 -1.65
CA GLN A 304 -10.50 16.26 -0.57
C GLN A 304 -10.22 14.86 -1.09
N PHE A 305 -9.15 14.28 -0.56
CA PHE A 305 -8.69 12.95 -0.92
C PHE A 305 -8.50 12.12 0.36
N VAL A 306 -8.95 10.87 0.31
CA VAL A 306 -8.72 9.88 1.37
C VAL A 306 -7.89 8.72 0.83
N SER A 307 -8.27 8.21 -0.35
CA SER A 307 -7.55 7.10 -0.99
C SER A 307 -6.13 7.50 -1.38
N SER A 308 -5.19 6.58 -1.17
CA SER A 308 -3.81 6.74 -1.60
C SER A 308 -3.61 6.20 -3.02
N MET A 309 -2.60 6.73 -3.69
CA MET A 309 -2.27 6.39 -5.06
C MET A 309 -1.61 5.02 -5.16
N VAL A 310 -1.66 4.44 -6.36
CA VAL A 310 -0.88 3.27 -6.77
C VAL A 310 -0.10 3.59 -8.03
N ALA A 311 0.93 2.80 -8.35
CA ALA A 311 1.78 3.05 -9.50
C ALA A 311 2.22 1.75 -10.17
N ASP A 312 2.41 1.80 -11.48
CA ASP A 312 3.15 0.83 -12.28
C ASP A 312 4.30 1.53 -13.03
N GLU A 313 4.93 0.84 -13.96
CA GLU A 313 6.03 1.40 -14.78
C GLU A 313 5.57 2.55 -15.69
N GLN A 314 4.28 2.67 -15.97
CA GLN A 314 3.72 3.68 -16.87
C GLN A 314 3.30 4.96 -16.14
N GLY A 315 3.16 4.93 -14.81
CA GLY A 315 2.81 6.11 -14.04
C GLY A 315 1.99 5.84 -12.79
N PHE A 316 1.32 6.89 -12.34
CA PHE A 316 0.54 6.90 -11.12
C PHE A 316 -0.95 6.85 -11.44
N TYR A 317 -1.71 6.15 -10.58
CA TYR A 317 -3.16 6.05 -10.65
C TYR A 317 -3.77 6.47 -9.33
N LEU A 318 -4.81 7.27 -9.39
CA LEU A 318 -5.53 7.73 -8.22
C LEU A 318 -7.04 7.56 -8.36
N THR A 319 -7.68 7.48 -7.22
CA THR A 319 -9.11 7.76 -7.06
C THR A 319 -9.25 9.00 -6.20
N ALA A 320 -10.22 9.86 -6.51
CA ALA A 320 -10.44 11.11 -5.82
C ALA A 320 -11.92 11.32 -5.54
N GLY A 321 -12.26 11.86 -4.38
CA GLY A 321 -13.55 11.64 -3.81
C GLY A 321 -14.50 12.79 -3.50
N TYR A 322 -14.08 14.01 -3.15
CA TYR A 322 -15.04 15.05 -2.73
C TYR A 322 -14.59 16.46 -3.13
N PRO A 323 -15.52 17.29 -3.66
CA PRO A 323 -16.94 17.04 -3.93
C PRO A 323 -17.21 16.22 -5.18
N THR A 324 -16.21 16.02 -6.04
CA THR A 324 -16.34 15.26 -7.30
C THR A 324 -15.46 14.00 -7.27
N HIS A 325 -15.95 12.95 -7.90
CA HIS A 325 -15.26 11.67 -7.96
C HIS A 325 -14.51 11.53 -9.28
N HIS A 326 -13.27 11.03 -9.20
CA HIS A 326 -12.42 10.81 -10.37
C HIS A 326 -11.59 9.56 -10.21
N VAL A 327 -11.33 8.89 -11.32
CA VAL A 327 -10.27 7.90 -11.48
C VAL A 327 -9.33 8.44 -12.55
N MET A 328 -8.03 8.53 -12.27
CA MET A 328 -7.06 9.17 -13.16
C MET A 328 -5.80 8.36 -13.29
N ALA A 329 -5.17 8.45 -14.47
CA ALA A 329 -3.79 8.03 -14.69
C ALA A 329 -2.94 9.24 -15.06
N ILE A 330 -1.74 9.30 -14.47
CA ILE A 330 -0.81 10.43 -14.57
C ILE A 330 0.55 9.91 -15.06
N SER A 331 1.11 10.58 -16.06
CA SER A 331 2.48 10.33 -16.52
C SER A 331 3.50 10.79 -15.48
N PRO A 332 4.61 10.04 -15.26
CA PRO A 332 5.54 10.28 -14.16
C PRO A 332 6.67 11.26 -14.48
N ASP A 333 6.82 11.67 -15.73
CA ASP A 333 7.99 12.40 -16.29
C ASP A 333 7.84 13.94 -16.25
N GLY A 334 6.81 14.46 -15.58
CA GLY A 334 6.49 15.87 -15.46
C GLY A 334 7.53 16.72 -14.74
N SER A 335 7.49 18.05 -14.93
CA SER A 335 8.24 19.06 -14.18
C SER A 335 7.41 20.35 -14.09
N GLY A 336 7.33 20.96 -12.89
CA GLY A 336 6.50 22.14 -12.63
C GLY A 336 5.00 21.83 -12.71
N ASP A 337 4.20 22.79 -13.14
CA ASP A 337 2.75 22.59 -13.32
C ASP A 337 2.46 21.79 -14.58
N VAL A 338 1.93 20.59 -14.39
CA VAL A 338 1.62 19.65 -15.48
C VAL A 338 0.13 19.32 -15.59
N THR A 339 -0.71 20.15 -15.03
CA THR A 339 -2.17 19.98 -14.95
C THR A 339 -2.81 19.64 -16.29
N THR A 340 -2.37 20.29 -17.35
CA THR A 340 -2.97 20.13 -18.70
C THR A 340 -2.21 19.15 -19.61
N SER A 341 -1.05 18.63 -19.20
CA SER A 341 -0.16 17.87 -20.09
C SER A 341 0.08 16.43 -19.69
N HIS A 342 -0.03 16.08 -18.38
CA HIS A 342 0.38 14.76 -17.89
C HIS A 342 -0.76 13.89 -17.37
N VAL A 343 -2.01 14.33 -17.49
CA VAL A 343 -3.17 13.45 -17.29
C VAL A 343 -3.32 12.58 -18.53
N ARG A 344 -3.04 11.27 -18.42
CA ARG A 344 -3.14 10.30 -19.52
C ARG A 344 -4.59 10.03 -19.87
N TRP A 345 -5.39 9.81 -18.86
CA TRP A 345 -6.83 9.67 -18.94
C TRP A 345 -7.50 9.98 -17.60
N GLN A 346 -8.77 10.30 -17.64
CA GLN A 346 -9.61 10.56 -16.48
C GLN A 346 -11.03 10.03 -16.74
N SER A 347 -11.65 9.47 -15.70
CA SER A 347 -13.01 8.96 -15.69
C SER A 347 -13.74 9.40 -14.43
N ASP A 348 -15.03 9.69 -14.51
CA ASP A 348 -15.95 9.98 -13.41
C ASP A 348 -16.92 8.82 -13.13
N GLU A 349 -16.69 7.67 -13.75
CA GLU A 349 -17.58 6.52 -13.69
C GLU A 349 -17.57 5.75 -12.37
N ALA A 350 -16.55 5.92 -11.49
CA ALA A 350 -16.49 5.32 -10.16
C ALA A 350 -16.56 6.39 -9.07
N LYS A 351 -17.34 6.12 -8.02
CA LYS A 351 -17.61 7.07 -6.92
C LYS A 351 -16.81 6.73 -5.67
N CYS A 352 -15.53 6.45 -5.81
CA CYS A 352 -14.64 6.10 -4.72
C CYS A 352 -14.21 7.34 -3.93
N TYR A 353 -14.21 7.26 -2.61
CA TYR A 353 -13.67 8.28 -1.71
C TYR A 353 -12.66 7.70 -0.72
N VAL A 354 -13.01 6.65 0.02
CA VAL A 354 -12.18 6.09 1.10
C VAL A 354 -11.25 4.98 0.63
N PRO A 355 -11.71 3.89 0.00
CA PRO A 355 -10.83 2.78 -0.35
C PRO A 355 -9.76 3.15 -1.36
N SER A 356 -8.52 2.78 -1.10
CA SER A 356 -7.46 2.92 -2.10
C SER A 356 -7.54 1.80 -3.15
N PRO A 357 -7.29 2.12 -4.43
CA PRO A 357 -7.33 1.14 -5.52
C PRO A 357 -6.16 0.17 -5.45
N VAL A 358 -6.17 -0.85 -6.30
CA VAL A 358 -5.05 -1.78 -6.48
C VAL A 358 -4.85 -2.09 -7.97
N LEU A 359 -3.59 -2.30 -8.34
CA LEU A 359 -3.20 -2.71 -9.70
C LEU A 359 -2.88 -4.20 -9.75
N THR A 360 -3.26 -4.86 -10.84
CA THR A 360 -2.80 -6.20 -11.16
C THR A 360 -2.81 -6.43 -12.67
N GLY A 361 -1.64 -6.61 -13.26
CA GLY A 361 -1.47 -6.64 -14.71
C GLY A 361 -2.07 -5.39 -15.36
N PRO A 362 -2.89 -5.51 -16.43
CA PRO A 362 -3.47 -4.37 -17.13
C PRO A 362 -4.73 -3.80 -16.47
N TYR A 363 -5.02 -4.18 -15.23
CA TYR A 363 -6.27 -3.84 -14.56
C TYR A 363 -6.05 -2.96 -13.34
N LEU A 364 -6.87 -1.91 -13.22
CA LEU A 364 -7.03 -1.09 -12.02
C LEU A 364 -8.38 -1.43 -11.39
N PHE A 365 -8.36 -1.93 -10.16
CA PHE A 365 -9.56 -2.24 -9.39
C PHE A 365 -9.86 -1.12 -8.41
N VAL A 366 -11.13 -0.72 -8.37
CA VAL A 366 -11.64 0.39 -7.56
C VAL A 366 -12.90 -0.05 -6.83
N ALA A 367 -12.94 0.08 -5.51
CA ALA A 367 -14.16 -0.06 -4.72
C ALA A 367 -14.67 1.32 -4.32
N ASP A 368 -15.98 1.50 -4.28
CA ASP A 368 -16.60 2.72 -3.77
C ASP A 368 -17.19 2.52 -2.37
N ASP A 369 -17.44 3.63 -1.69
CA ASP A 369 -18.00 3.64 -0.33
C ASP A 369 -19.40 3.06 -0.22
N ARG A 370 -20.06 2.78 -1.36
CA ARG A 370 -21.44 2.27 -1.41
C ARG A 370 -21.53 0.80 -1.77
N GLY A 371 -20.39 0.11 -1.83
CA GLY A 371 -20.32 -1.32 -2.07
C GLY A 371 -20.21 -1.72 -3.53
N THR A 372 -19.99 -0.76 -4.43
CA THR A 372 -19.76 -1.02 -5.87
C THR A 372 -18.28 -1.23 -6.11
N VAL A 373 -17.93 -2.18 -6.95
CA VAL A 373 -16.58 -2.47 -7.42
C VAL A 373 -16.49 -2.28 -8.92
N ASN A 374 -15.36 -1.76 -9.37
CA ASN A 374 -15.11 -1.46 -10.76
C ASN A 374 -13.76 -2.02 -11.19
N CYS A 375 -13.64 -2.38 -12.45
CA CYS A 375 -12.38 -2.74 -13.08
C CYS A 375 -12.18 -1.84 -14.32
N PHE A 376 -11.02 -1.17 -14.34
CA PHE A 376 -10.61 -0.32 -15.45
C PHE A 376 -9.39 -0.91 -16.14
N GLU A 377 -9.29 -0.72 -17.45
CA GLU A 377 -8.07 -0.95 -18.20
C GLU A 377 -7.07 0.17 -17.93
N THR A 378 -5.86 -0.14 -17.46
CA THR A 378 -4.86 0.87 -17.06
C THR A 378 -4.37 1.73 -18.22
N ALA A 379 -4.35 1.18 -19.45
CA ALA A 379 -3.86 1.90 -20.62
C ALA A 379 -4.79 3.02 -21.08
N THR A 380 -6.10 2.82 -21.00
CA THR A 380 -7.13 3.69 -21.62
C THR A 380 -8.08 4.34 -20.63
N GLY A 381 -8.18 3.82 -19.39
CA GLY A 381 -9.20 4.22 -18.43
C GLY A 381 -10.60 3.71 -18.76
N LYS A 382 -10.74 2.81 -19.74
CA LYS A 382 -12.01 2.20 -20.06
C LYS A 382 -12.47 1.30 -18.92
N ARG A 383 -13.68 1.53 -18.39
CA ARG A 383 -14.31 0.62 -17.45
C ARG A 383 -14.72 -0.66 -18.17
N LEU A 384 -14.15 -1.80 -17.76
CA LEU A 384 -14.44 -3.12 -18.33
C LEU A 384 -15.72 -3.70 -17.75
N TRP A 385 -15.89 -3.55 -16.43
CA TRP A 385 -17.09 -3.99 -15.73
C TRP A 385 -17.30 -3.23 -14.42
N GLN A 386 -18.51 -3.27 -13.91
CA GLN A 386 -18.95 -2.76 -12.63
C GLN A 386 -19.95 -3.74 -12.02
N ASP A 387 -19.89 -3.97 -10.72
CA ASP A 387 -20.85 -4.79 -9.99
C ASP A 387 -20.92 -4.37 -8.51
N ARG A 388 -21.91 -4.86 -7.79
CA ARG A 388 -22.08 -4.63 -6.36
C ARG A 388 -21.68 -5.89 -5.59
N LEU A 389 -20.55 -5.86 -4.88
CA LEU A 389 -20.07 -7.00 -4.09
C LEU A 389 -20.25 -6.83 -2.59
N GLY A 390 -20.43 -5.61 -2.09
CA GLY A 390 -20.58 -5.30 -0.67
C GLY A 390 -21.70 -4.30 -0.40
N LYS A 391 -21.82 -3.90 0.86
CA LYS A 391 -22.71 -2.81 1.29
C LYS A 391 -21.97 -1.48 1.39
N HIS A 392 -20.77 -1.53 1.94
CA HIS A 392 -19.87 -0.38 2.15
C HIS A 392 -18.44 -0.88 2.23
N TYR A 393 -17.49 -0.06 1.73
CA TYR A 393 -16.07 -0.35 1.81
C TYR A 393 -15.32 0.83 2.44
N SER A 394 -14.66 0.59 3.56
CA SER A 394 -13.64 1.48 4.17
C SER A 394 -12.24 0.92 3.96
N ALA A 395 -12.09 -0.39 3.99
CA ALA A 395 -10.83 -1.07 3.76
C ALA A 395 -10.34 -0.90 2.31
N SER A 396 -9.06 -0.60 2.16
CA SER A 396 -8.39 -0.58 0.85
C SER A 396 -8.19 -2.00 0.32
N LEU A 397 -8.20 -2.12 -1.00
CA LEU A 397 -8.04 -3.39 -1.69
C LEU A 397 -6.59 -3.90 -1.59
N LEU A 398 -6.44 -5.21 -1.73
CA LEU A 398 -5.13 -5.84 -1.84
C LEU A 398 -5.12 -6.96 -2.87
N THR A 399 -3.92 -7.32 -3.33
CA THR A 399 -3.73 -8.47 -4.23
C THR A 399 -2.70 -9.43 -3.67
N ALA A 400 -2.96 -10.71 -3.86
CA ALA A 400 -2.02 -11.79 -3.62
C ALA A 400 -2.38 -13.00 -4.49
N ASN A 401 -1.41 -13.83 -4.82
CA ASN A 401 -1.62 -15.05 -5.62
C ASN A 401 -2.39 -14.78 -6.94
N GLY A 402 -2.21 -13.61 -7.55
CA GLY A 402 -2.92 -13.23 -8.78
C GLY A 402 -4.42 -12.98 -8.59
N LEU A 403 -4.90 -12.79 -7.36
CA LEU A 403 -6.29 -12.53 -7.01
C LEU A 403 -6.42 -11.16 -6.33
N VAL A 404 -7.62 -10.59 -6.37
CA VAL A 404 -7.98 -9.32 -5.70
C VAL A 404 -8.94 -9.59 -4.56
N TYR A 405 -8.68 -9.02 -3.39
CA TYR A 405 -9.47 -9.17 -2.18
C TYR A 405 -10.18 -7.85 -1.86
N PHE A 406 -11.52 -7.93 -1.78
CA PHE A 406 -12.41 -6.83 -1.46
C PHE A 406 -13.04 -7.08 -0.10
N THR A 407 -12.54 -6.44 0.94
CA THR A 407 -13.05 -6.60 2.32
C THR A 407 -14.04 -5.49 2.63
N ALA A 408 -15.32 -5.84 2.78
CA ALA A 408 -16.40 -4.93 3.11
C ALA A 408 -16.51 -4.71 4.62
N ASP A 409 -17.14 -3.59 5.01
CA ASP A 409 -17.27 -3.19 6.43
C ASP A 409 -18.04 -4.19 7.29
N ASP A 410 -18.96 -4.97 6.69
CA ASP A 410 -19.68 -6.05 7.37
C ASP A 410 -18.84 -7.34 7.55
N GLY A 411 -17.54 -7.28 7.27
CA GLY A 411 -16.60 -8.38 7.42
C GLY A 411 -16.65 -9.41 6.31
N ILE A 412 -17.39 -9.15 5.23
CA ILE A 412 -17.43 -10.03 4.06
C ILE A 412 -16.29 -9.68 3.12
N THR A 413 -15.44 -10.65 2.81
CA THR A 413 -14.38 -10.50 1.82
C THR A 413 -14.71 -11.30 0.56
N SER A 414 -14.84 -10.60 -0.56
CA SER A 414 -14.97 -11.22 -1.89
C SER A 414 -13.59 -11.35 -2.52
N VAL A 415 -13.24 -12.56 -2.96
CA VAL A 415 -12.00 -12.85 -3.68
C VAL A 415 -12.33 -12.94 -5.17
N VAL A 416 -11.64 -12.14 -5.99
CA VAL A 416 -11.96 -11.97 -7.41
C VAL A 416 -10.74 -12.30 -8.25
N LYS A 417 -10.93 -13.08 -9.30
CA LYS A 417 -9.90 -13.32 -10.32
C LYS A 417 -9.90 -12.15 -11.32
N PRO A 418 -8.75 -11.50 -11.55
CA PRO A 418 -8.62 -10.43 -12.53
C PRO A 418 -9.02 -10.86 -13.93
N GLY A 419 -9.66 -9.97 -14.68
CA GLY A 419 -10.10 -10.20 -16.06
C GLY A 419 -11.04 -9.11 -16.57
N ASP A 420 -11.43 -9.23 -17.83
CA ASP A 420 -12.36 -8.33 -18.55
C ASP A 420 -13.83 -8.52 -18.13
N LYS A 421 -14.11 -9.48 -17.26
CA LYS A 421 -15.41 -9.76 -16.66
C LYS A 421 -15.25 -10.11 -15.19
N LEU A 422 -16.26 -9.80 -14.38
CA LEU A 422 -16.29 -10.18 -12.99
C LEU A 422 -16.24 -11.72 -12.82
N ASN A 423 -15.30 -12.21 -12.05
CA ASN A 423 -15.16 -13.63 -11.68
C ASN A 423 -14.89 -13.74 -10.17
N VAL A 424 -15.95 -13.94 -9.40
CA VAL A 424 -15.88 -14.13 -7.94
C VAL A 424 -15.49 -15.59 -7.65
N VAL A 425 -14.33 -15.79 -7.04
CA VAL A 425 -13.77 -17.09 -6.66
C VAL A 425 -14.42 -17.58 -5.36
N SER A 426 -14.54 -16.69 -4.37
CA SER A 426 -15.12 -17.00 -3.08
C SER A 426 -15.69 -15.76 -2.39
N ARG A 427 -16.55 -15.97 -1.38
CA ARG A 427 -17.02 -14.99 -0.43
C ARG A 427 -16.83 -15.56 0.96
N ASN A 428 -16.17 -14.80 1.82
CA ASN A 428 -15.71 -15.24 3.11
C ASN A 428 -16.25 -14.32 4.20
N GLU A 429 -16.68 -14.85 5.34
CA GLU A 429 -17.16 -14.06 6.46
C GLU A 429 -16.11 -13.99 7.57
N LEU A 430 -15.86 -12.80 8.11
CA LEU A 430 -15.02 -12.61 9.29
C LEU A 430 -15.79 -12.87 10.60
N GLY A 431 -17.10 -12.61 10.60
CA GLY A 431 -17.94 -12.69 11.77
C GLY A 431 -17.92 -11.43 12.66
N GLU A 432 -17.22 -10.39 12.24
CA GLU A 432 -17.16 -9.06 12.86
C GLU A 432 -17.13 -7.97 11.80
N TYR A 433 -17.54 -6.76 12.17
CA TYR A 433 -17.28 -5.58 11.34
C TYR A 433 -15.79 -5.28 11.25
N THR A 434 -15.35 -4.71 10.13
CA THR A 434 -13.97 -4.27 9.92
C THR A 434 -13.92 -3.01 9.06
N TRP A 435 -13.08 -2.06 9.45
CA TRP A 435 -12.79 -0.84 8.67
C TRP A 435 -11.30 -0.78 8.28
N SER A 436 -10.55 -1.77 8.73
CA SER A 436 -9.10 -1.86 8.56
C SER A 436 -8.76 -2.58 7.27
N SER A 437 -7.78 -2.07 6.53
CA SER A 437 -7.24 -2.80 5.37
C SER A 437 -6.48 -4.04 5.85
N PRO A 438 -6.70 -5.22 5.23
CA PRO A 438 -5.99 -6.44 5.60
C PRO A 438 -4.48 -6.33 5.34
N ALA A 439 -3.71 -7.21 5.97
CA ALA A 439 -2.28 -7.39 5.72
C ALA A 439 -1.99 -8.86 5.34
N ILE A 440 -0.92 -9.09 4.60
CA ILE A 440 -0.50 -10.43 4.18
C ILE A 440 0.95 -10.64 4.59
N ALA A 441 1.21 -11.74 5.31
CA ALA A 441 2.55 -12.16 5.65
C ALA A 441 2.58 -13.65 6.00
N ASN A 442 3.63 -14.35 5.57
CA ASN A 442 3.88 -15.76 5.92
C ASN A 442 2.72 -16.69 5.55
N GLY A 443 2.13 -16.53 4.36
CA GLY A 443 1.01 -17.34 3.86
C GLY A 443 -0.32 -17.08 4.58
N ARG A 444 -0.42 -16.01 5.37
CA ARG A 444 -1.61 -15.66 6.15
C ARG A 444 -2.14 -14.29 5.79
N ILE A 445 -3.46 -14.14 5.91
CA ILE A 445 -4.14 -12.84 5.89
C ILE A 445 -4.44 -12.44 7.33
N TYR A 446 -4.13 -11.21 7.68
CA TYR A 446 -4.44 -10.62 8.98
C TYR A 446 -5.51 -9.55 8.79
N ILE A 447 -6.66 -9.72 9.47
CA ILE A 447 -7.76 -8.77 9.41
C ILE A 447 -8.07 -8.30 10.83
N ARG A 448 -7.98 -7.00 11.05
CA ARG A 448 -8.45 -6.39 12.29
C ARG A 448 -9.95 -6.18 12.20
N GLY A 449 -10.71 -6.94 12.98
CA GLY A 449 -12.13 -6.71 13.24
C GLY A 449 -12.34 -5.62 14.30
N GLU A 450 -13.60 -5.39 14.66
CA GLU A 450 -13.98 -4.42 15.67
C GLU A 450 -13.37 -4.72 17.04
N GLN A 451 -13.34 -6.01 17.43
CA GLN A 451 -12.87 -6.45 18.74
C GLN A 451 -11.64 -7.35 18.70
N HIS A 452 -11.37 -7.98 17.58
CA HIS A 452 -10.31 -8.98 17.48
C HIS A 452 -9.40 -8.74 16.26
N LEU A 453 -8.17 -9.22 16.38
CA LEU A 453 -7.32 -9.50 15.23
C LEU A 453 -7.45 -10.98 14.85
N PHE A 454 -7.65 -11.25 13.58
CA PHE A 454 -7.74 -12.59 13.02
C PHE A 454 -6.49 -12.88 12.20
N ALA A 455 -5.90 -14.07 12.39
CA ALA A 455 -4.96 -14.65 11.46
C ALA A 455 -5.65 -15.78 10.67
N ILE A 456 -5.67 -15.65 9.38
CA ILE A 456 -6.40 -16.50 8.44
C ILE A 456 -5.39 -17.21 7.57
N GLY A 457 -5.47 -18.55 7.46
CA GLY A 457 -4.53 -19.34 6.69
C GLY A 457 -4.57 -20.81 7.08
N LYS A 458 -3.55 -21.53 6.66
CA LYS A 458 -3.34 -22.91 7.10
C LYS A 458 -2.75 -22.88 8.51
N PRO A 459 -3.13 -23.86 9.36
CA PRO A 459 -2.56 -24.03 10.71
C PRO A 459 -1.04 -24.17 10.72
#